data_ae1aedc3192afa02889ea9ca6d791398
#
_entry.id   ae1aedc3192afa02889ea9ca6d791398
#
_cell.length_a   1.000
_cell.length_b   1.000
_cell.length_c   1.000
_cell.angle_alpha   90.00
_cell.angle_beta   90.00
_cell.angle_gamma   90.00
#
_symmetry.space_group_name_H-M   'P 1'
#
loop_
_entity.id
_entity.type
_entity.pdbx_description
1 polymer ?
#
loop_
_entity_poly.entity_id
_entity_poly.type
_entity_poly.pdbx_seq_one_letter_code
_entity_poly.pdbx_strand_id
1 'polypeptide(L)'
;MKRIFIVIVLLTVISNYSMATTEDNLHWFKDAKFGLFIHWGLYSQTAGEWKGHPTEGGEHFMLYERIPLKEYATIAKDFNPVKFDAKKWVRAAKHAGM
;
A
#
# COMPACT_ATOMS: atom_id res chain seq x y z
N MET A 1 -6.10 -10.52 52.79
CA MET A 1 -6.52 -11.60 51.87
C MET A 1 -7.34 -11.11 50.69
N LYS A 2 -8.45 -10.35 50.89
CA LYS A 2 -9.29 -9.88 49.77
C LYS A 2 -8.54 -9.03 48.71
N ARG A 3 -7.62 -8.17 49.10
CA ARG A 3 -6.86 -7.31 48.18
C ARG A 3 -5.86 -8.09 47.31
N ILE A 4 -5.26 -9.15 47.82
CA ILE A 4 -4.34 -10.04 47.10
C ILE A 4 -5.12 -10.85 46.06
N PHE A 5 -6.33 -11.28 46.40
CA PHE A 5 -7.20 -12.02 45.47
C PHE A 5 -7.63 -11.17 44.26
N ILE A 6 -7.94 -9.88 44.49
CA ILE A 6 -8.30 -8.95 43.40
C ILE A 6 -7.11 -8.71 42.48
N VAL A 7 -5.90 -8.57 43.00
CA VAL A 7 -4.68 -8.38 42.17
C VAL A 7 -4.40 -9.61 41.32
N ILE A 8 -4.54 -10.82 41.87
CA ILE A 8 -4.34 -12.08 41.12
C ILE A 8 -5.41 -12.22 40.02
N VAL A 9 -6.66 -11.90 40.30
CA VAL A 9 -7.74 -11.94 39.28
C VAL A 9 -7.49 -10.90 38.18
N LEU A 10 -7.03 -9.68 38.51
CA LEU A 10 -6.66 -8.68 37.50
C LEU A 10 -5.50 -9.13 36.63
N LEU A 11 -4.46 -9.74 37.22
CA LEU A 11 -3.32 -10.28 36.49
C LEU A 11 -3.70 -11.44 35.54
N THR A 12 -4.62 -12.30 35.95
CA THR A 12 -5.12 -13.40 35.10
C THR A 12 -6.00 -12.89 33.94
N VAL A 13 -6.77 -11.81 34.15
CA VAL A 13 -7.57 -11.18 33.09
C VAL A 13 -6.66 -10.50 32.07
N ILE A 14 -5.60 -9.83 32.49
CA ILE A 14 -4.64 -9.19 31.56
C ILE A 14 -3.88 -10.24 30.74
N SER A 15 -3.59 -11.42 31.32
CA SER A 15 -2.92 -12.52 30.58
C SER A 15 -3.79 -13.13 29.47
N ASN A 16 -5.11 -12.97 29.52
CA ASN A 16 -6.03 -13.48 28.49
C ASN A 16 -6.28 -12.48 27.34
N TYR A 17 -5.75 -11.25 27.38
CA TYR A 17 -5.54 -10.46 26.19
C TYR A 17 -4.32 -11.03 25.44
N SER A 18 -4.38 -12.32 25.23
CA SER A 18 -3.43 -13.06 24.42
C SER A 18 -3.53 -12.49 23.03
N MET A 19 -2.45 -11.90 22.58
CA MET A 19 -2.09 -11.68 21.22
C MET A 19 -2.81 -12.68 20.31
N ALA A 20 -3.88 -12.23 19.63
CA ALA A 20 -4.26 -12.86 18.38
C ALA A 20 -2.94 -12.96 17.61
N THR A 21 -2.43 -14.15 17.52
CA THR A 21 -1.05 -14.37 17.09
C THR A 21 -0.90 -13.77 15.70
N THR A 22 0.20 -13.12 15.45
CA THR A 22 0.56 -12.57 14.14
C THR A 22 0.37 -13.61 13.02
N GLU A 23 0.39 -14.88 13.33
CA GLU A 23 0.15 -16.00 12.42
C GLU A 23 -1.31 -16.10 11.94
N ASP A 24 -2.31 -15.97 12.84
CA ASP A 24 -3.72 -16.01 12.45
C ASP A 24 -4.07 -14.85 11.51
N ASN A 25 -3.47 -13.68 11.74
CA ASN A 25 -3.66 -12.51 10.89
C ASN A 25 -3.00 -12.64 9.51
N LEU A 26 -2.05 -13.55 9.34
CA LEU A 26 -1.34 -13.77 8.07
C LEU A 26 -1.86 -14.98 7.29
N HIS A 27 -2.77 -15.77 7.86
CA HIS A 27 -3.27 -16.99 7.22
C HIS A 27 -3.88 -16.69 5.84
N TRP A 28 -4.75 -15.68 5.77
CA TRP A 28 -5.35 -15.24 4.51
C TRP A 28 -4.31 -14.86 3.45
N PHE A 29 -3.21 -14.22 3.86
CA PHE A 29 -2.13 -13.81 2.95
C PHE A 29 -1.35 -15.03 2.43
N LYS A 30 -1.07 -15.99 3.29
CA LYS A 30 -0.40 -17.26 2.91
C LYS A 30 -1.25 -18.07 1.93
N ASP A 31 -2.58 -18.01 2.08
CA ASP A 31 -3.51 -18.76 1.22
C ASP A 31 -3.82 -18.03 -0.09
N ALA A 32 -3.77 -16.71 -0.09
CA ALA A 32 -4.15 -15.90 -1.24
C ALA A 32 -3.27 -16.15 -2.48
N LYS A 33 -1.94 -16.31 -2.32
CA LYS A 33 -0.93 -16.68 -3.33
C LYS A 33 -0.90 -15.87 -4.62
N PHE A 34 -1.96 -15.18 -4.97
CA PHE A 34 -2.13 -14.37 -6.17
C PHE A 34 -2.75 -13.01 -5.82
N GLY A 35 -2.11 -11.93 -6.18
CA GLY A 35 -2.53 -10.58 -5.81
C GLY A 35 -2.33 -9.57 -6.94
N LEU A 36 -2.96 -8.41 -6.79
CA LEU A 36 -2.78 -7.25 -7.65
C LEU A 36 -1.69 -6.36 -7.06
N PHE A 37 -0.67 -6.08 -7.85
CA PHE A 37 0.33 -5.07 -7.55
C PHE A 37 0.25 -3.96 -8.59
N ILE A 38 0.17 -2.70 -8.15
CA ILE A 38 -0.02 -1.55 -9.04
C ILE A 38 1.12 -0.57 -8.84
N HIS A 39 1.89 -0.30 -9.90
CA HIS A 39 2.78 0.84 -9.98
C HIS A 39 2.03 2.01 -10.58
N TRP A 40 1.80 3.04 -9.79
CA TRP A 40 1.08 4.23 -10.24
C TRP A 40 1.44 5.46 -9.40
N GLY A 41 1.72 6.56 -10.07
CA GLY A 41 2.10 7.81 -9.43
C GLY A 41 2.28 8.94 -10.45
N LEU A 42 2.94 10.02 -10.06
CA LEU A 42 3.16 11.19 -10.93
C LEU A 42 3.85 10.81 -12.25
N TYR A 43 4.76 9.86 -12.23
CA TYR A 43 5.46 9.36 -13.40
C TYR A 43 4.53 8.82 -14.49
N SER A 44 3.35 8.33 -14.14
CA SER A 44 2.37 7.86 -15.13
C SER A 44 1.75 8.96 -15.97
N GLN A 45 1.83 10.23 -15.50
CA GLN A 45 1.39 11.41 -16.24
C GLN A 45 2.27 11.66 -17.46
N THR A 46 3.55 11.33 -17.38
CA THR A 46 4.51 11.56 -18.48
C THR A 46 4.43 10.51 -19.58
N ALA A 47 3.77 9.37 -19.32
CA ALA A 47 3.58 8.29 -20.28
C ALA A 47 4.88 7.81 -20.97
N GLY A 48 6.01 7.89 -20.28
CA GLY A 48 7.31 7.48 -20.80
C GLY A 48 8.03 8.54 -21.62
N GLU A 49 7.60 9.80 -21.54
CA GLU A 49 8.22 10.93 -22.24
C GLU A 49 8.54 12.07 -21.29
N TRP A 50 9.66 12.75 -21.46
CA TRP A 50 10.02 13.94 -20.73
C TRP A 50 10.65 14.97 -21.64
N LYS A 51 10.06 16.17 -21.66
CA LYS A 51 10.54 17.31 -22.50
C LYS A 51 10.74 16.92 -23.97
N GLY A 52 9.86 16.11 -24.52
CA GLY A 52 9.86 15.75 -25.93
C GLY A 52 10.82 14.62 -26.32
N HIS A 53 11.39 13.92 -25.35
CA HIS A 53 12.18 12.71 -25.62
C HIS A 53 11.70 11.53 -24.79
N PRO A 54 11.79 10.28 -25.33
CA PRO A 54 11.47 9.08 -24.57
C PRO A 54 12.35 8.94 -23.34
N THR A 55 11.78 8.45 -22.22
CA THR A 55 12.50 8.19 -20.98
C THR A 55 12.58 6.70 -20.69
N GLU A 56 13.64 6.30 -20.01
CA GLU A 56 13.79 4.95 -19.47
C GLU A 56 13.42 4.91 -17.98
N GLY A 57 13.20 3.68 -17.45
CA GLY A 57 13.09 3.44 -16.02
C GLY A 57 11.69 3.56 -15.41
N GLY A 58 10.65 3.83 -16.20
CA GLY A 58 9.27 3.84 -15.71
C GLY A 58 9.09 4.72 -14.47
N GLU A 59 8.72 4.14 -13.32
CA GLU A 59 8.58 4.83 -12.04
C GLU A 59 9.85 5.49 -11.51
N HIS A 60 11.02 5.07 -12.00
CA HIS A 60 12.33 5.60 -11.62
C HIS A 60 12.87 6.67 -12.57
N PHE A 61 12.12 7.08 -13.60
CA PHE A 61 12.64 8.00 -14.62
C PHE A 61 13.17 9.32 -14.04
N MET A 62 12.59 9.82 -12.95
CA MET A 62 13.12 11.00 -12.26
C MET A 62 14.59 10.83 -11.88
N LEU A 63 14.99 9.64 -11.42
CA LEU A 63 16.36 9.32 -11.03
C LEU A 63 17.26 9.17 -12.25
N TYR A 64 16.83 8.42 -13.26
CA TYR A 64 17.62 8.17 -14.45
C TYR A 64 17.85 9.44 -15.29
N GLU A 65 16.81 10.25 -15.43
CA GLU A 65 16.88 11.55 -16.10
C GLU A 65 17.51 12.65 -15.22
N ARG A 66 17.86 12.33 -13.96
CA ARG A 66 18.44 13.29 -12.98
C ARG A 66 17.61 14.55 -12.80
N ILE A 67 16.28 14.41 -12.80
CA ILE A 67 15.35 15.54 -12.71
C ILE A 67 15.34 16.09 -11.27
N PRO A 68 15.59 17.39 -11.08
CA PRO A 68 15.50 18.00 -9.76
C PRO A 68 14.10 17.85 -9.16
N LEU A 69 14.00 17.59 -7.84
CA LEU A 69 12.73 17.36 -7.15
C LEU A 69 11.71 18.51 -7.39
N LYS A 70 12.17 19.76 -7.38
CA LYS A 70 11.31 20.93 -7.63
C LYS A 70 10.68 20.89 -9.02
N GLU A 71 11.42 20.43 -10.01
CA GLU A 71 10.95 20.32 -11.39
C GLU A 71 9.98 19.13 -11.51
N TYR A 72 10.35 17.96 -10.98
CA TYR A 72 9.49 16.79 -10.95
C TYR A 72 8.15 17.07 -10.26
N ALA A 73 8.15 17.80 -9.14
CA ALA A 73 6.95 18.17 -8.41
C ALA A 73 5.95 19.00 -9.23
N THR A 74 6.37 19.64 -10.32
CA THR A 74 5.45 20.39 -11.20
C THR A 74 4.43 19.50 -11.87
N ILE A 75 4.75 18.22 -12.11
CA ILE A 75 3.84 17.22 -12.70
C ILE A 75 2.56 17.09 -11.87
N ALA A 76 2.67 17.26 -10.54
CA ALA A 76 1.51 17.14 -9.64
C ALA A 76 0.40 18.17 -9.94
N LYS A 77 0.70 19.29 -10.58
CA LYS A 77 -0.30 20.31 -10.93
C LYS A 77 -1.31 19.80 -11.96
N ASP A 78 -0.87 18.94 -12.86
CA ASP A 78 -1.66 18.43 -13.96
C ASP A 78 -2.15 16.98 -13.69
N PHE A 79 -1.71 16.38 -12.57
CA PHE A 79 -2.10 15.04 -12.19
C PHE A 79 -3.55 15.00 -11.68
N ASN A 80 -4.47 14.68 -12.57
CA ASN A 80 -5.89 14.63 -12.25
C ASN A 80 -6.55 13.34 -12.74
N PRO A 81 -6.48 12.24 -11.97
CA PRO A 81 -6.95 10.92 -12.38
C PRO A 81 -8.48 10.77 -12.25
N VAL A 82 -9.25 11.58 -12.95
CA VAL A 82 -10.74 11.63 -12.89
C VAL A 82 -11.43 10.30 -13.24
N LYS A 83 -10.73 9.39 -13.94
CA LYS A 83 -11.27 8.08 -14.33
C LYS A 83 -10.94 6.99 -13.31
N PHE A 84 -10.20 7.32 -12.23
CA PHE A 84 -9.85 6.36 -11.21
C PHE A 84 -11.08 5.99 -10.37
N ASP A 85 -11.37 4.69 -10.30
CA ASP A 85 -12.44 4.12 -9.48
C ASP A 85 -11.88 2.92 -8.69
N ALA A 86 -11.55 3.17 -7.43
CA ALA A 86 -10.99 2.15 -6.54
C ALA A 86 -11.91 0.92 -6.40
N LYS A 87 -13.23 1.14 -6.35
CA LYS A 87 -14.21 0.03 -6.25
C LYS A 87 -14.20 -0.85 -7.50
N LYS A 88 -14.08 -0.23 -8.68
CA LYS A 88 -13.99 -0.96 -9.94
C LYS A 88 -12.72 -1.80 -10.01
N TRP A 89 -11.59 -1.24 -9.59
CA TRP A 89 -10.30 -1.93 -9.58
C TRP A 89 -10.31 -3.12 -8.62
N VAL A 90 -10.78 -2.91 -7.37
CA VAL A 90 -10.89 -3.99 -6.37
C VAL A 90 -11.86 -5.09 -6.83
N ARG A 91 -13.00 -4.72 -7.45
CA ARG A 91 -13.91 -5.72 -8.02
C ARG A 91 -13.25 -6.54 -9.12
N ALA A 92 -12.50 -5.88 -10.02
CA ALA A 92 -11.79 -6.59 -11.09
C ALA A 92 -10.76 -7.57 -10.53
N ALA A 93 -9.96 -7.16 -9.54
CA ALA A 93 -9.02 -8.03 -8.85
C ALA A 93 -9.72 -9.24 -8.21
N LYS A 94 -10.81 -8.99 -7.48
CA LYS A 94 -11.61 -10.06 -6.86
C LYS A 94 -12.18 -11.04 -7.89
N HIS A 95 -12.72 -10.56 -9.01
CA HIS A 95 -13.25 -11.42 -10.08
C HIS A 95 -12.16 -12.24 -10.77
N ALA A 96 -10.93 -11.74 -10.80
CA ALA A 96 -9.77 -12.48 -11.30
C ALA A 96 -9.20 -13.50 -10.29
N GLY A 97 -9.77 -13.62 -9.11
CA GLY A 97 -9.31 -14.53 -8.05
C GLY A 97 -8.10 -14.03 -7.27
N MET A 98 -7.82 -12.74 -7.31
CA MET A 98 -6.74 -12.11 -6.55
C MET A 98 -7.13 -11.85 -5.09
#